data_d3af6e5219104ab4c9fb0acb99fb7343
#
_entry.id   d3af6e5219104ab4c9fb0acb99fb7343
#
_cell.length_a   1.000
_cell.length_b   1.000
_cell.length_c   1.000
_cell.angle_alpha   90.00
_cell.angle_beta   90.00
_cell.angle_gamma   90.00
#
_symmetry.space_group_name_H-M   'P 1'
#
loop_
_entity.id
_entity.type
_entity.pdbx_description
1 polymer ?
#
loop_
_entity_poly.entity_id
_entity_poly.type
_entity_poly.pdbx_seq_one_letter_code
_entity_poly.pdbx_strand_id
1 'polypeptide(L)'
;MDGIQADTLGLPINQNVCFTTHKNTPHNGTKRRQLKVLQDVAPLLKQVVKPDEEIWLAVRAASPMSWFERLTTGWIIYYLKRCVLVFTNKRILHLPTTLNFKPKLSVAQVLYSDLTEAKATGSMGRVLRLRYKSGKRETFNYVEAPEFQKLKGLLPTLPKDGQPSETGERHHLCPRCQARLLNGKFTCPNCQLQFKDGERAMRLSVLYPGGGYFYTGHPVLGLGDAVTEGLLLILFVGGFIDALTGEKGSEAWILVAILGATLFIEKVQTIYHAKHYVNEYIPVDRNFMPITAPA
;
A
#
# COMPACT_ATOMS: atom_id res chain seq x y z
N MET A 1 16.47 -23.36 14.79
CA MET A 1 15.45 -22.42 14.29
C MET A 1 14.10 -23.10 14.47
N ASP A 2 13.49 -22.85 15.60
CA ASP A 2 12.29 -23.54 16.04
C ASP A 2 11.15 -23.26 15.07
N GLY A 3 10.49 -24.34 14.62
CA GLY A 3 9.42 -24.28 13.65
C GLY A 3 8.21 -23.55 14.24
N ILE A 4 7.86 -22.39 13.67
CA ILE A 4 6.63 -21.67 14.00
C ILE A 4 5.46 -22.64 13.76
N GLN A 5 4.71 -22.95 14.80
CA GLN A 5 3.49 -23.77 14.68
C GLN A 5 2.31 -22.86 14.30
N ALA A 6 1.40 -23.37 13.46
CA ALA A 6 0.22 -22.61 13.02
C ALA A 6 -0.63 -22.12 14.20
N ASP A 7 -0.76 -22.95 15.23
CA ASP A 7 -1.55 -22.67 16.43
C ASP A 7 -0.99 -21.51 17.28
N THR A 8 0.34 -21.24 17.18
CA THR A 8 0.97 -20.14 17.91
C THR A 8 0.60 -18.77 17.34
N LEU A 9 0.12 -18.69 16.09
CA LEU A 9 -0.30 -17.43 15.50
C LEU A 9 -1.69 -16.97 15.97
N GLY A 10 -2.53 -17.87 16.47
CA GLY A 10 -3.91 -17.58 16.87
C GLY A 10 -4.75 -17.00 15.72
N LEU A 11 -4.55 -17.50 14.51
CA LEU A 11 -5.26 -17.11 13.28
C LEU A 11 -6.05 -18.31 12.75
N PRO A 12 -7.26 -18.11 12.20
CA PRO A 12 -8.06 -19.17 11.61
C PRO A 12 -7.51 -19.57 10.23
N ILE A 13 -6.48 -20.42 10.23
CA ILE A 13 -5.79 -20.85 9.01
C ILE A 13 -6.36 -22.19 8.56
N ASN A 14 -6.88 -22.25 7.33
CA ASN A 14 -7.20 -23.52 6.70
C ASN A 14 -5.91 -24.22 6.25
N GLN A 15 -5.41 -25.12 7.09
CA GLN A 15 -4.12 -25.79 6.85
C GLN A 15 -4.12 -26.62 5.57
N ASN A 16 -5.26 -27.24 5.23
CA ASN A 16 -5.42 -28.08 4.04
C ASN A 16 -5.33 -27.27 2.73
N VAL A 17 -5.66 -25.98 2.80
CA VAL A 17 -5.55 -25.07 1.65
C VAL A 17 -4.25 -24.27 1.74
N CYS A 18 -3.96 -23.66 2.89
CA CYS A 18 -2.85 -22.72 3.04
C CYS A 18 -1.47 -23.37 2.88
N PHE A 19 -1.27 -24.59 3.42
CA PHE A 19 0.05 -25.24 3.49
C PHE A 19 0.34 -26.25 2.37
N THR A 20 -0.53 -26.30 1.36
CA THR A 20 -0.36 -27.17 0.19
C THR A 20 0.33 -26.44 -0.97
N THR A 21 0.90 -27.21 -1.87
CA THR A 21 1.40 -26.74 -3.18
C THR A 21 0.24 -26.42 -4.13
N HIS A 22 0.55 -25.96 -5.35
CA HIS A 22 -0.44 -25.79 -6.42
C HIS A 22 -1.09 -27.13 -6.89
N LYS A 23 -0.52 -28.27 -6.50
CA LYS A 23 -1.08 -29.61 -6.74
C LYS A 23 -1.88 -30.14 -5.56
N ASN A 24 -2.23 -29.28 -4.59
CA ASN A 24 -2.94 -29.64 -3.36
C ASN A 24 -2.22 -30.68 -2.49
N THR A 25 -0.90 -30.81 -2.62
CA THR A 25 -0.09 -31.70 -1.78
C THR A 25 0.53 -30.92 -0.62
N PRO A 26 0.45 -31.40 0.62
CA PRO A 26 1.11 -30.77 1.77
C PRO A 26 2.62 -30.65 1.54
N HIS A 27 3.19 -29.49 1.86
CA HIS A 27 4.62 -29.25 1.62
C HIS A 27 5.21 -28.34 2.71
N ASN A 28 6.20 -28.86 3.43
CA ASN A 28 6.82 -28.14 4.55
C ASN A 28 7.43 -26.78 4.18
N GLY A 29 8.03 -26.67 2.99
CA GLY A 29 8.56 -25.42 2.50
C GLY A 29 7.47 -24.36 2.26
N THR A 30 6.30 -24.77 1.76
CA THR A 30 5.13 -23.88 1.60
C THR A 30 4.60 -23.47 2.96
N LYS A 31 4.43 -24.42 3.90
CA LYS A 31 4.01 -24.14 5.27
C LYS A 31 4.92 -23.08 5.91
N ARG A 32 6.25 -23.27 5.86
CA ARG A 32 7.22 -22.35 6.46
C ARG A 32 7.11 -20.93 5.84
N ARG A 33 6.97 -20.83 4.52
CA ARG A 33 6.81 -19.52 3.84
C ARG A 33 5.51 -18.83 4.24
N GLN A 34 4.38 -19.56 4.21
CA GLN A 34 3.07 -19.01 4.58
C GLN A 34 3.06 -18.54 6.03
N LEU A 35 3.58 -19.34 6.96
CA LEU A 35 3.70 -18.95 8.37
C LEU A 35 4.54 -17.69 8.54
N LYS A 36 5.66 -17.55 7.82
CA LYS A 36 6.50 -16.35 7.87
C LYS A 36 5.74 -15.09 7.38
N VAL A 37 5.01 -15.20 6.25
CA VAL A 37 4.21 -14.08 5.73
C VAL A 37 3.10 -13.72 6.70
N LEU A 38 2.37 -14.71 7.23
CA LEU A 38 1.29 -14.49 8.18
C LEU A 38 1.78 -13.92 9.50
N GLN A 39 2.95 -14.36 10.00
CA GLN A 39 3.56 -13.83 11.23
C GLN A 39 3.82 -12.31 11.12
N ASP A 40 4.33 -11.86 9.97
CA ASP A 40 4.61 -10.43 9.74
C ASP A 40 3.35 -9.56 9.91
N VAL A 41 2.17 -10.08 9.54
CA VAL A 41 0.89 -9.34 9.53
C VAL A 41 -0.12 -9.82 10.58
N ALA A 42 0.22 -10.84 11.39
CA ALA A 42 -0.67 -11.44 12.38
C ALA A 42 -1.31 -10.43 13.36
N PRO A 43 -0.58 -9.44 13.91
CA PRO A 43 -1.17 -8.47 14.83
C PRO A 43 -2.37 -7.73 14.22
N LEU A 44 -2.30 -7.40 12.93
CA LEU A 44 -3.38 -6.72 12.22
C LEU A 44 -4.49 -7.69 11.81
N LEU A 45 -4.13 -8.90 11.36
CA LEU A 45 -5.11 -9.91 10.96
C LEU A 45 -6.02 -10.35 12.11
N LYS A 46 -5.48 -10.51 13.32
CA LYS A 46 -6.28 -10.84 14.52
C LYS A 46 -7.40 -9.84 14.80
N GLN A 47 -7.23 -8.60 14.36
CA GLN A 47 -8.22 -7.53 14.56
C GLN A 47 -9.28 -7.51 13.47
N VAL A 48 -8.95 -8.02 12.27
CA VAL A 48 -9.75 -7.82 11.05
C VAL A 48 -10.43 -9.09 10.57
N VAL A 49 -9.80 -10.26 10.75
CA VAL A 49 -10.37 -11.56 10.36
C VAL A 49 -11.53 -11.91 11.30
N LYS A 50 -12.66 -12.26 10.72
CA LYS A 50 -13.86 -12.61 11.48
C LYS A 50 -13.77 -14.04 12.02
N PRO A 51 -14.53 -14.39 13.08
CA PRO A 51 -14.49 -15.75 13.67
C PRO A 51 -14.88 -16.87 12.69
N ASP A 52 -15.73 -16.55 11.72
CA ASP A 52 -16.24 -17.46 10.69
C ASP A 52 -15.48 -17.36 9.34
N GLU A 53 -14.29 -16.75 9.38
CA GLU A 53 -13.45 -16.50 8.21
C GLU A 53 -12.16 -17.31 8.31
N GLU A 54 -11.82 -18.07 7.28
CA GLU A 54 -10.63 -18.90 7.19
C GLU A 54 -9.62 -18.37 6.19
N ILE A 55 -8.35 -18.33 6.55
CA ILE A 55 -7.26 -17.90 5.68
C ILE A 55 -6.84 -19.07 4.77
N TRP A 56 -6.93 -18.86 3.46
CA TRP A 56 -6.56 -19.84 2.44
C TRP A 56 -5.17 -19.63 1.87
N LEU A 57 -4.73 -18.37 1.71
CA LEU A 57 -3.44 -18.06 1.10
C LEU A 57 -3.02 -16.64 1.48
N ALA A 58 -1.75 -16.44 1.78
CA ALA A 58 -1.14 -15.12 1.91
C ALA A 58 -0.03 -14.96 0.88
N VAL A 59 -0.05 -13.85 0.12
CA VAL A 59 0.97 -13.56 -0.90
C VAL A 59 1.48 -12.14 -0.79
N ARG A 60 2.78 -11.97 -0.99
CA ARG A 60 3.40 -10.65 -1.10
C ARG A 60 3.27 -10.14 -2.53
N ALA A 61 2.99 -8.86 -2.67
CA ALA A 61 2.85 -8.18 -3.94
C ALA A 61 3.18 -6.69 -3.80
N ALA A 62 3.08 -5.95 -4.90
CA ALA A 62 3.04 -4.49 -4.89
C ALA A 62 1.61 -4.02 -5.18
N SER A 63 1.13 -3.07 -4.38
CA SER A 63 -0.20 -2.46 -4.50
C SER A 63 -0.40 -1.79 -5.87
N PRO A 64 -1.65 -1.62 -6.31
CA PRO A 64 -1.96 -0.88 -7.52
C PRO A 64 -1.38 0.53 -7.47
N MET A 65 -0.88 0.99 -8.61
CA MET A 65 -0.27 2.30 -8.78
C MET A 65 -0.64 2.89 -10.13
N SER A 66 -0.69 4.23 -10.21
CA SER A 66 -0.94 4.93 -11.45
C SER A 66 0.27 4.85 -12.40
N TRP A 67 0.05 5.10 -13.70
CA TRP A 67 1.15 5.21 -14.66
C TRP A 67 2.07 6.38 -14.33
N PHE A 68 1.51 7.48 -13.80
CA PHE A 68 2.26 8.67 -13.44
C PHE A 68 3.17 8.43 -12.24
N GLU A 69 2.69 7.72 -11.19
CA GLU A 69 3.54 7.29 -10.08
C GLU A 69 4.73 6.45 -10.56
N ARG A 70 4.51 5.54 -11.53
CA ARG A 70 5.58 4.73 -12.09
C ARG A 70 6.58 5.54 -12.91
N LEU A 71 6.10 6.54 -13.65
CA LEU A 71 6.95 7.40 -14.48
C LEU A 71 7.86 8.27 -13.60
N THR A 72 7.30 8.88 -12.55
CA THR A 72 8.00 9.86 -11.71
C THR A 72 8.87 9.24 -10.63
N THR A 73 8.51 8.06 -10.12
CA THR A 73 9.27 7.36 -9.07
C THR A 73 10.14 6.21 -9.63
N GLY A 74 9.90 5.82 -10.87
CA GLY A 74 10.61 4.71 -11.50
C GLY A 74 10.35 3.36 -10.82
N TRP A 75 11.33 2.45 -10.86
CA TRP A 75 11.20 1.10 -10.31
C TRP A 75 11.11 1.05 -8.78
N ILE A 76 11.58 2.08 -8.07
CA ILE A 76 11.57 2.13 -6.60
C ILE A 76 10.14 2.11 -6.03
N ILE A 77 9.13 2.57 -6.80
CA ILE A 77 7.73 2.57 -6.39
C ILE A 77 7.22 1.18 -6.00
N TYR A 78 7.70 0.12 -6.65
CA TYR A 78 7.30 -1.24 -6.33
C TYR A 78 7.74 -1.70 -4.94
N TYR A 79 8.85 -1.15 -4.43
CA TYR A 79 9.31 -1.41 -3.07
C TYR A 79 8.53 -0.58 -2.05
N LEU A 80 8.20 0.65 -2.40
CA LEU A 80 7.46 1.57 -1.53
C LEU A 80 5.99 1.15 -1.35
N LYS A 81 5.41 0.53 -2.37
CA LYS A 81 4.02 0.04 -2.39
C LYS A 81 3.90 -1.45 -2.12
N ARG A 82 4.81 -2.04 -1.35
CA ARG A 82 4.69 -3.43 -0.91
C ARG A 82 3.42 -3.66 -0.12
N CYS A 83 2.80 -4.81 -0.35
CA CYS A 83 1.62 -5.24 0.38
C CYS A 83 1.62 -6.76 0.58
N VAL A 84 0.78 -7.20 1.48
CA VAL A 84 0.37 -8.60 1.63
C VAL A 84 -1.11 -8.69 1.26
N LEU A 85 -1.43 -9.61 0.36
CA LEU A 85 -2.79 -9.99 0.04
C LEU A 85 -3.10 -11.28 0.77
N VAL A 86 -4.17 -11.27 1.57
CA VAL A 86 -4.64 -12.45 2.30
C VAL A 86 -5.98 -12.86 1.71
N PHE A 87 -6.00 -14.02 1.09
CA PHE A 87 -7.19 -14.65 0.54
C PHE A 87 -7.85 -15.48 1.64
N THR A 88 -9.10 -15.20 1.91
CA THR A 88 -9.90 -15.95 2.86
C THR A 88 -11.02 -16.70 2.12
N ASN A 89 -11.87 -17.42 2.84
CA ASN A 89 -13.09 -18.02 2.26
C ASN A 89 -14.16 -17.00 1.86
N LYS A 90 -14.01 -15.69 2.24
CA LYS A 90 -15.04 -14.66 2.02
C LYS A 90 -14.59 -13.46 1.17
N ARG A 91 -13.30 -13.10 1.25
CA ARG A 91 -12.77 -11.86 0.66
C ARG A 91 -11.24 -11.91 0.49
N ILE A 92 -10.72 -10.90 -0.21
CA ILE A 92 -9.29 -10.59 -0.23
C ILE A 92 -9.05 -9.42 0.73
N LEU A 93 -8.17 -9.58 1.70
CA LEU A 93 -7.66 -8.48 2.52
C LEU A 93 -6.37 -7.96 1.89
N HIS A 94 -6.32 -6.66 1.66
CA HIS A 94 -5.14 -5.95 1.16
C HIS A 94 -4.53 -5.16 2.29
N LEU A 95 -3.30 -5.51 2.65
CA LEU A 95 -2.55 -4.97 3.79
C LEU A 95 -1.28 -4.27 3.27
N PRO A 96 -1.29 -2.93 3.12
CA PRO A 96 -0.08 -2.18 2.81
C PRO A 96 1.00 -2.40 3.87
N THR A 97 2.25 -2.57 3.40
CA THR A 97 3.38 -2.87 4.29
C THR A 97 4.56 -1.93 4.05
N THR A 98 5.45 -1.89 5.01
CA THR A 98 6.76 -1.24 4.88
C THR A 98 7.69 -2.06 3.99
N LEU A 99 8.91 -1.56 3.75
CA LEU A 99 9.96 -2.27 3.01
C LEU A 99 10.28 -3.66 3.62
N ASN A 100 10.14 -3.81 4.93
CA ASN A 100 10.39 -5.06 5.66
C ASN A 100 9.11 -5.89 5.87
N PHE A 101 8.07 -5.66 5.09
CA PHE A 101 6.77 -6.33 5.16
C PHE A 101 6.03 -6.20 6.51
N LYS A 102 6.38 -5.24 7.36
CA LYS A 102 5.60 -4.92 8.55
C LYS A 102 4.35 -4.11 8.15
N PRO A 103 3.16 -4.38 8.70
CA PRO A 103 1.94 -3.70 8.31
C PRO A 103 1.99 -2.20 8.63
N LYS A 104 1.48 -1.38 7.70
CA LYS A 104 1.30 0.05 7.90
C LYS A 104 0.04 0.40 8.71
N LEU A 105 -0.64 -0.60 9.26
CA LEU A 105 -1.91 -0.49 9.99
C LEU A 105 -3.08 0.04 9.13
N SER A 106 -2.98 -0.15 7.84
CA SER A 106 -4.06 0.10 6.88
C SER A 106 -4.61 -1.23 6.37
N VAL A 107 -5.90 -1.29 6.20
CA VAL A 107 -6.61 -2.47 5.71
C VAL A 107 -7.59 -2.06 4.64
N ALA A 108 -7.57 -2.74 3.51
CA ALA A 108 -8.64 -2.68 2.54
C ALA A 108 -9.15 -4.10 2.25
N GLN A 109 -10.41 -4.20 1.85
CA GLN A 109 -11.01 -5.48 1.44
C GLN A 109 -11.55 -5.41 0.03
N VAL A 110 -11.57 -6.58 -0.61
CA VAL A 110 -12.24 -6.86 -1.87
C VAL A 110 -13.17 -8.04 -1.63
N LEU A 111 -14.48 -7.82 -1.69
CA LEU A 111 -15.44 -8.92 -1.65
C LEU A 111 -15.37 -9.68 -2.99
N TYR A 112 -15.46 -10.99 -2.95
CA TYR A 112 -15.45 -11.79 -4.18
C TYR A 112 -16.67 -11.49 -5.06
N SER A 113 -17.81 -11.15 -4.43
CA SER A 113 -19.03 -10.69 -5.10
C SER A 113 -18.89 -9.36 -5.86
N ASP A 114 -17.87 -8.55 -5.54
CA ASP A 114 -17.58 -7.31 -6.27
C ASP A 114 -16.77 -7.55 -7.55
N LEU A 115 -16.22 -8.76 -7.74
CA LEU A 115 -15.35 -9.09 -8.86
C LEU A 115 -16.13 -9.67 -10.05
N THR A 116 -15.91 -9.12 -11.23
CA THR A 116 -16.27 -9.75 -12.49
C THR A 116 -15.17 -10.72 -12.94
N GLU A 117 -13.92 -10.35 -12.76
CA GLU A 117 -12.77 -11.16 -13.16
C GLU A 117 -11.62 -11.02 -12.14
N ALA A 118 -10.98 -12.15 -11.83
CA ALA A 118 -9.72 -12.19 -11.10
C ALA A 118 -8.76 -13.12 -11.86
N LYS A 119 -7.62 -12.57 -12.32
CA LYS A 119 -6.70 -13.32 -13.18
C LYS A 119 -5.24 -13.08 -12.80
N ALA A 120 -4.49 -14.16 -12.61
CA ALA A 120 -3.05 -14.13 -12.42
C ALA A 120 -2.34 -14.40 -13.74
N THR A 121 -1.51 -13.47 -14.22
CA THR A 121 -0.83 -13.54 -15.52
C THR A 121 0.63 -13.13 -15.42
N GLY A 122 1.41 -13.54 -16.41
CA GLY A 122 2.84 -13.24 -16.53
C GLY A 122 3.75 -14.33 -15.94
N SER A 123 4.92 -14.49 -16.52
CA SER A 123 5.97 -15.42 -16.06
C SER A 123 7.04 -14.69 -15.25
N MET A 124 7.63 -13.61 -15.79
CA MET A 124 8.63 -12.80 -15.11
C MET A 124 8.01 -11.64 -14.32
N GLY A 125 7.06 -10.92 -14.91
CA GLY A 125 6.29 -9.87 -14.24
C GLY A 125 4.95 -10.38 -13.71
N ARG A 126 4.97 -11.29 -12.74
CA ARG A 126 3.77 -11.91 -12.16
C ARG A 126 2.82 -10.87 -11.61
N VAL A 127 1.63 -10.80 -12.20
CA VAL A 127 0.62 -9.81 -11.82
C VAL A 127 -0.71 -10.48 -11.51
N LEU A 128 -1.41 -9.95 -10.51
CA LEU A 128 -2.80 -10.23 -10.23
C LEU A 128 -3.64 -9.06 -10.74
N ARG A 129 -4.54 -9.33 -11.68
CA ARG A 129 -5.50 -8.35 -12.21
C ARG A 129 -6.86 -8.64 -11.66
N LEU A 130 -7.47 -7.61 -11.08
CA LEU A 130 -8.84 -7.64 -10.59
C LEU A 130 -9.67 -6.67 -11.43
N ARG A 131 -10.83 -7.13 -11.90
CA ARG A 131 -11.84 -6.33 -12.56
C ARG A 131 -13.10 -6.33 -11.71
N TYR A 132 -13.56 -5.15 -11.37
CA TYR A 132 -14.71 -4.95 -10.49
C TYR A 132 -16.01 -4.80 -11.28
N LYS A 133 -17.14 -5.04 -10.62
CA LYS A 133 -18.49 -4.78 -11.17
C LYS A 133 -18.71 -3.32 -11.50
N SER A 134 -18.05 -2.38 -10.79
CA SER A 134 -18.03 -0.94 -11.12
C SER A 134 -17.36 -0.62 -12.46
N GLY A 135 -16.67 -1.59 -13.10
CA GLY A 135 -15.85 -1.38 -14.29
C GLY A 135 -14.39 -1.01 -14.00
N LYS A 136 -14.05 -0.65 -12.78
CA LYS A 136 -12.67 -0.36 -12.35
C LYS A 136 -11.77 -1.60 -12.52
N ARG A 137 -10.50 -1.34 -12.77
CA ARG A 137 -9.46 -2.38 -12.87
C ARG A 137 -8.30 -2.03 -11.94
N GLU A 138 -7.83 -3.03 -11.21
CA GLU A 138 -6.65 -2.90 -10.38
C GLU A 138 -5.65 -4.00 -10.73
N THR A 139 -4.36 -3.65 -10.67
CA THR A 139 -3.27 -4.58 -10.97
C THR A 139 -2.28 -4.56 -9.81
N PHE A 140 -2.16 -5.70 -9.14
CA PHE A 140 -1.14 -5.96 -8.14
C PHE A 140 0.07 -6.58 -8.85
N ASN A 141 1.22 -5.91 -8.75
CA ASN A 141 2.44 -6.30 -9.45
C ASN A 141 3.36 -7.14 -8.56
N TYR A 142 4.32 -7.81 -9.17
CA TYR A 142 5.37 -8.57 -8.47
C TYR A 142 4.84 -9.55 -7.43
N VAL A 143 3.77 -10.28 -7.76
CA VAL A 143 3.28 -11.38 -6.91
C VAL A 143 4.40 -12.38 -6.71
N GLU A 144 4.62 -12.79 -5.47
CA GLU A 144 5.74 -13.66 -5.07
C GLU A 144 5.73 -15.00 -5.83
N ALA A 145 6.88 -15.37 -6.39
CA ALA A 145 6.99 -16.52 -7.32
C ALA A 145 6.52 -17.86 -6.74
N PRO A 146 6.91 -18.26 -5.53
CA PRO A 146 6.55 -19.55 -4.99
C PRO A 146 5.04 -19.78 -4.86
N GLU A 147 4.29 -18.70 -4.59
CA GLU A 147 2.85 -18.76 -4.33
C GLU A 147 2.00 -18.44 -5.60
N PHE A 148 2.64 -17.96 -6.66
CA PHE A 148 1.94 -17.49 -7.86
C PHE A 148 1.13 -18.60 -8.58
N GLN A 149 1.70 -19.80 -8.71
CA GLN A 149 1.00 -20.91 -9.35
C GLN A 149 -0.19 -21.37 -8.52
N LYS A 150 -0.03 -21.38 -7.20
CA LYS A 150 -1.13 -21.71 -6.28
C LYS A 150 -2.24 -20.65 -6.36
N LEU A 151 -1.87 -19.37 -6.36
CA LEU A 151 -2.82 -18.28 -6.56
C LEU A 151 -3.58 -18.45 -7.88
N LYS A 152 -2.89 -18.79 -8.98
CA LYS A 152 -3.52 -19.02 -10.28
C LYS A 152 -4.56 -20.14 -10.24
N GLY A 153 -4.30 -21.22 -9.50
CA GLY A 153 -5.25 -22.31 -9.30
C GLY A 153 -6.40 -21.96 -8.37
N LEU A 154 -6.18 -21.08 -7.38
CA LEU A 154 -7.19 -20.66 -6.42
C LEU A 154 -8.22 -19.67 -7.01
N LEU A 155 -7.79 -18.75 -7.89
CA LEU A 155 -8.66 -17.68 -8.40
C LEU A 155 -9.97 -18.15 -9.07
N PRO A 156 -10.00 -19.26 -9.85
CA PRO A 156 -11.25 -19.78 -10.43
C PRO A 156 -12.22 -20.33 -9.39
N THR A 157 -11.75 -20.76 -8.22
CA THR A 157 -12.57 -21.40 -7.17
C THR A 157 -13.12 -20.40 -6.15
N LEU A 158 -12.80 -19.10 -6.30
CA LEU A 158 -13.29 -18.06 -5.39
C LEU A 158 -14.81 -17.97 -5.45
N PRO A 159 -15.53 -17.92 -4.29
CA PRO A 159 -16.97 -17.81 -4.24
C PRO A 159 -17.40 -16.40 -4.65
N LYS A 160 -17.88 -16.23 -5.88
CA LYS A 160 -18.35 -14.95 -6.41
C LYS A 160 -19.86 -14.73 -6.19
N ASP A 161 -20.52 -15.74 -5.68
CA ASP A 161 -21.94 -15.73 -5.39
C ASP A 161 -22.18 -14.93 -4.10
N GLY A 162 -22.99 -13.90 -4.18
CA GLY A 162 -23.26 -13.00 -3.07
C GLY A 162 -23.67 -11.61 -3.52
N GLN A 163 -24.18 -10.84 -2.59
CA GLN A 163 -24.50 -9.44 -2.87
C GLN A 163 -23.21 -8.62 -2.95
N PRO A 164 -23.03 -7.83 -4.02
CA PRO A 164 -21.91 -6.91 -4.12
C PRO A 164 -22.02 -5.82 -3.05
N SER A 165 -20.88 -5.23 -2.71
CA SER A 165 -20.86 -4.02 -1.88
C SER A 165 -21.50 -2.85 -2.63
N GLU A 166 -21.95 -1.82 -1.90
CA GLU A 166 -22.55 -0.62 -2.50
C GLU A 166 -21.69 0.03 -3.59
N THR A 167 -20.35 -0.04 -3.45
CA THR A 167 -19.42 0.52 -4.45
C THR A 167 -19.03 -0.47 -5.52
N GLY A 168 -19.18 -1.77 -5.29
CA GLY A 168 -18.69 -2.81 -6.19
C GLY A 168 -17.17 -2.74 -6.42
N GLU A 169 -16.40 -2.23 -5.45
CA GLU A 169 -14.96 -2.00 -5.53
C GLU A 169 -14.24 -2.34 -4.23
N ARG A 170 -12.89 -2.34 -4.29
CA ARG A 170 -12.05 -2.37 -3.10
C ARG A 170 -12.32 -1.15 -2.22
N HIS A 171 -12.56 -1.36 -0.95
CA HIS A 171 -12.78 -0.30 0.01
C HIS A 171 -11.97 -0.50 1.29
N HIS A 172 -11.64 0.60 1.95
CA HIS A 172 -10.84 0.58 3.18
C HIS A 172 -11.72 0.32 4.40
N LEU A 173 -11.13 -0.39 5.37
CA LEU A 173 -11.71 -0.65 6.68
C LEU A 173 -10.94 0.09 7.75
N CYS A 174 -11.63 0.54 8.78
CA CYS A 174 -10.99 1.04 9.97
C CYS A 174 -10.31 -0.13 10.71
N PRO A 175 -8.99 -0.07 10.97
CA PRO A 175 -8.29 -1.16 11.64
C PRO A 175 -8.71 -1.32 13.11
N ARG A 176 -9.37 -0.29 13.70
CA ARG A 176 -9.81 -0.29 15.10
C ARG A 176 -11.19 -0.93 15.29
N CYS A 177 -12.15 -0.62 14.42
CA CYS A 177 -13.55 -1.04 14.58
C CYS A 177 -14.14 -1.73 13.35
N GLN A 178 -13.35 -1.97 12.31
CA GLN A 178 -13.74 -2.62 11.05
C GLN A 178 -14.84 -1.89 10.25
N ALA A 179 -15.30 -0.70 10.69
CA ALA A 179 -16.24 0.09 9.92
C ALA A 179 -15.64 0.49 8.57
N ARG A 180 -16.47 0.52 7.54
CA ARG A 180 -16.08 0.98 6.21
C ARG A 180 -15.70 2.44 6.24
N LEU A 181 -14.56 2.78 5.64
CA LEU A 181 -14.10 4.15 5.46
C LEU A 181 -14.64 4.72 4.15
N LEU A 182 -15.09 5.96 4.21
CA LEU A 182 -15.59 6.68 3.05
C LEU A 182 -14.43 7.34 2.29
N ASN A 183 -14.44 7.25 0.97
CA ASN A 183 -13.42 7.86 0.13
C ASN A 183 -13.31 9.37 0.40
N GLY A 184 -12.07 9.84 0.59
CA GLY A 184 -11.79 11.26 0.89
C GLY A 184 -12.15 11.72 2.30
N LYS A 185 -12.65 10.84 3.18
CA LYS A 185 -12.87 11.14 4.60
C LYS A 185 -11.79 10.46 5.43
N PHE A 186 -11.01 11.26 6.14
CA PHE A 186 -9.84 10.81 6.89
C PHE A 186 -10.11 10.67 8.40
N THR A 187 -11.37 10.48 8.76
CA THR A 187 -11.82 10.16 10.11
C THR A 187 -12.84 9.02 10.04
N CYS A 188 -12.68 8.03 10.89
CA CYS A 188 -13.63 6.91 10.93
C CYS A 188 -15.00 7.40 11.42
N PRO A 189 -16.10 7.10 10.69
CA PRO A 189 -17.43 7.55 11.10
C PRO A 189 -17.92 6.90 12.41
N ASN A 190 -17.39 5.73 12.76
CA ASN A 190 -17.84 4.95 13.92
C ASN A 190 -17.01 5.23 15.19
N CYS A 191 -15.67 5.12 15.10
CA CYS A 191 -14.80 5.20 16.30
C CYS A 191 -13.92 6.45 16.34
N GLN A 192 -14.10 7.38 15.40
CA GLN A 192 -13.38 8.66 15.30
C GLN A 192 -11.84 8.54 15.18
N LEU A 193 -11.34 7.35 14.81
CA LEU A 193 -9.92 7.19 14.53
C LEU A 193 -9.53 8.09 13.34
N GLN A 194 -8.50 8.90 13.53
CA GLN A 194 -8.01 9.82 12.50
C GLN A 194 -6.94 9.16 11.63
N PHE A 195 -7.01 9.43 10.34
CA PHE A 195 -6.06 9.01 9.33
C PHE A 195 -5.31 10.22 8.78
N LYS A 196 -4.14 9.97 8.21
CA LYS A 196 -3.35 11.01 7.52
C LYS A 196 -4.15 11.57 6.37
N ASP A 197 -4.22 12.88 6.27
CA ASP A 197 -5.04 13.61 5.31
C ASP A 197 -4.20 14.37 4.27
N GLY A 198 -4.83 14.68 3.12
CA GLY A 198 -4.16 15.32 2.00
C GLY A 198 -3.85 16.79 2.21
N GLU A 199 -4.60 17.49 3.04
CA GLU A 199 -4.38 18.93 3.29
C GLU A 199 -3.09 19.12 4.10
N ARG A 200 -2.96 18.36 5.19
CA ARG A 200 -1.74 18.39 6.01
C ARG A 200 -0.52 17.87 5.24
N ALA A 201 -0.70 16.82 4.42
CA ALA A 201 0.35 16.33 3.54
C ALA A 201 0.84 17.41 2.57
N MET A 202 -0.07 18.13 1.93
CA MET A 202 0.24 19.24 1.03
C MET A 202 0.96 20.39 1.75
N ARG A 203 0.44 20.84 2.91
CA ARG A 203 1.05 21.91 3.69
C ARG A 203 2.49 21.56 4.06
N LEU A 204 2.73 20.33 4.53
CA LEU A 204 4.08 19.89 4.89
C LEU A 204 5.00 19.74 3.67
N SER A 205 4.47 19.37 2.50
CA SER A 205 5.25 19.33 1.25
C SER A 205 5.72 20.72 0.81
N VAL A 206 4.92 21.76 1.07
CA VAL A 206 5.28 23.15 0.72
C VAL A 206 6.28 23.73 1.71
N LEU A 207 6.07 23.49 3.03
CA LEU A 207 6.84 24.14 4.09
C LEU A 207 8.21 23.51 4.34
N TYR A 208 8.34 22.21 4.13
CA TYR A 208 9.56 21.48 4.46
C TYR A 208 9.99 20.56 3.33
N PRO A 209 11.27 20.57 2.95
CA PRO A 209 11.84 19.60 2.01
C PRO A 209 11.55 18.15 2.43
N GLY A 210 10.94 17.40 1.55
CA GLY A 210 10.53 16.02 1.85
C GLY A 210 9.36 15.86 2.84
N GLY A 211 8.79 16.95 3.35
CA GLY A 211 7.82 16.95 4.46
C GLY A 211 6.57 16.12 4.21
N GLY A 212 6.03 16.17 3.00
CA GLY A 212 4.88 15.37 2.60
C GLY A 212 5.15 13.86 2.63
N TYR A 213 6.31 13.43 2.18
CA TYR A 213 6.73 12.03 2.22
C TYR A 213 6.98 11.53 3.64
N PHE A 214 7.64 12.34 4.49
CA PHE A 214 7.80 11.97 5.90
C PHE A 214 6.45 11.83 6.59
N TYR A 215 5.55 12.77 6.37
CA TYR A 215 4.21 12.72 6.93
C TYR A 215 3.44 11.47 6.47
N THR A 216 3.50 11.12 5.20
CA THR A 216 2.79 9.94 4.65
C THR A 216 3.46 8.61 5.01
N GLY A 217 4.63 8.63 5.66
CA GLY A 217 5.31 7.42 6.13
C GLY A 217 6.24 6.77 5.11
N HIS A 218 6.80 7.58 4.21
CA HIS A 218 7.77 7.18 3.19
C HIS A 218 9.14 7.84 3.44
N PRO A 219 9.84 7.51 4.54
CA PRO A 219 11.03 8.24 4.98
C PRO A 219 12.18 8.20 3.96
N VAL A 220 12.32 7.11 3.19
CA VAL A 220 13.35 7.01 2.16
C VAL A 220 13.12 8.02 1.04
N LEU A 221 11.86 8.16 0.59
CA LEU A 221 11.51 9.22 -0.39
C LEU A 221 11.70 10.61 0.24
N GLY A 222 11.24 10.79 1.47
CA GLY A 222 11.37 12.06 2.17
C GLY A 222 12.82 12.52 2.31
N LEU A 223 13.74 11.59 2.60
CA LEU A 223 15.16 11.92 2.68
C LEU A 223 15.74 12.26 1.30
N GLY A 224 15.44 11.46 0.27
CA GLY A 224 15.90 11.73 -1.08
C GLY A 224 15.40 13.08 -1.61
N ASP A 225 14.13 13.36 -1.40
CA ASP A 225 13.48 14.61 -1.75
C ASP A 225 14.09 15.81 -0.99
N ALA A 226 14.25 15.66 0.33
CA ALA A 226 14.85 16.72 1.17
C ALA A 226 16.28 17.09 0.75
N VAL A 227 17.10 16.09 0.39
CA VAL A 227 18.46 16.33 -0.10
C VAL A 227 18.44 17.00 -1.47
N THR A 228 17.64 16.49 -2.40
CA THR A 228 17.55 17.06 -3.75
C THR A 228 17.03 18.48 -3.74
N GLU A 229 15.90 18.71 -3.05
CA GLU A 229 15.30 20.02 -2.90
C GLU A 229 16.22 21.00 -2.17
N GLY A 230 16.88 20.56 -1.09
CA GLY A 230 17.83 21.39 -0.36
C GLY A 230 19.00 21.85 -1.21
N LEU A 231 19.57 20.96 -2.04
CA LEU A 231 20.63 21.33 -2.99
C LEU A 231 20.12 22.30 -4.07
N LEU A 232 18.93 22.06 -4.63
CA LEU A 232 18.34 22.97 -5.62
C LEU A 232 18.06 24.35 -5.03
N LEU A 233 17.60 24.43 -3.78
CA LEU A 233 17.38 25.71 -3.08
C LEU A 233 18.69 26.47 -2.86
N ILE A 234 19.76 25.79 -2.45
CA ILE A 234 21.09 26.43 -2.29
C ILE A 234 21.56 26.99 -3.62
N LEU A 235 21.47 26.20 -4.70
CA LEU A 235 21.88 26.65 -6.04
C LEU A 235 20.99 27.80 -6.55
N PHE A 236 19.69 27.74 -6.30
CA PHE A 236 18.74 28.79 -6.67
C PHE A 236 19.06 30.10 -5.96
N VAL A 237 19.28 30.07 -4.63
CA VAL A 237 19.61 31.25 -3.84
C VAL A 237 20.96 31.84 -4.27
N GLY A 238 21.98 30.98 -4.48
CA GLY A 238 23.29 31.42 -4.96
C GLY A 238 23.21 32.06 -6.34
N GLY A 239 22.52 31.42 -7.30
CA GLY A 239 22.29 31.98 -8.63
C GLY A 239 21.48 33.27 -8.61
N PHE A 240 20.52 33.39 -7.70
CA PHE A 240 19.72 34.60 -7.52
C PHE A 240 20.56 35.78 -6.99
N ILE A 241 21.46 35.53 -6.04
CA ILE A 241 22.41 36.52 -5.54
C ILE A 241 23.35 36.98 -6.68
N ASP A 242 23.94 36.03 -7.41
CA ASP A 242 24.79 36.32 -8.59
C ASP A 242 24.07 37.19 -9.64
N ALA A 243 22.79 36.88 -9.90
CA ALA A 243 21.98 37.65 -10.83
C ALA A 243 21.69 39.10 -10.35
N LEU A 244 21.51 39.28 -9.05
CA LEU A 244 21.29 40.64 -8.45
C LEU A 244 22.57 41.46 -8.41
N THR A 245 23.73 40.84 -8.18
CA THR A 245 25.03 41.55 -8.14
C THR A 245 25.51 41.94 -9.52
N GLY A 246 24.96 41.34 -10.57
CA GLY A 246 25.28 41.66 -11.97
C GLY A 246 26.61 41.09 -12.47
N GLU A 247 27.33 40.33 -11.67
CA GLU A 247 28.63 39.77 -12.01
C GLU A 247 28.63 38.86 -13.24
N LYS A 248 27.53 38.09 -13.48
CA LYS A 248 27.40 37.10 -14.56
C LYS A 248 26.39 37.52 -15.65
N GLY A 249 25.90 38.75 -15.63
CA GLY A 249 24.99 39.27 -16.65
C GLY A 249 23.69 38.48 -16.84
N SER A 250 23.20 38.37 -18.06
CA SER A 250 21.92 37.70 -18.39
C SER A 250 21.95 36.20 -18.18
N GLU A 251 23.11 35.54 -18.18
CA GLU A 251 23.25 34.09 -17.98
C GLU A 251 22.80 33.65 -16.57
N ALA A 252 23.05 34.50 -15.55
CA ALA A 252 22.59 34.23 -14.20
C ALA A 252 21.06 34.17 -14.09
N TRP A 253 20.35 35.05 -14.78
CA TRP A 253 18.88 35.03 -14.82
C TRP A 253 18.32 33.80 -15.52
N ILE A 254 19.00 33.31 -16.57
CA ILE A 254 18.59 32.04 -17.23
C ILE A 254 18.74 30.88 -16.26
N LEU A 255 19.85 30.82 -15.52
CA LEU A 255 20.07 29.79 -14.50
C LEU A 255 19.00 29.84 -13.40
N VAL A 256 18.70 31.03 -12.88
CA VAL A 256 17.64 31.24 -11.87
C VAL A 256 16.29 30.75 -12.39
N ALA A 257 15.94 31.10 -13.64
CA ALA A 257 14.69 30.64 -14.24
C ALA A 257 14.61 29.11 -14.36
N ILE A 258 15.69 28.45 -14.78
CA ILE A 258 15.76 26.99 -14.89
C ILE A 258 15.63 26.33 -13.51
N LEU A 259 16.39 26.79 -12.52
CA LEU A 259 16.35 26.26 -11.16
C LEU A 259 14.99 26.48 -10.49
N GLY A 260 14.39 27.66 -10.67
CA GLY A 260 13.06 27.98 -10.17
C GLY A 260 11.97 27.08 -10.80
N ALA A 261 12.03 26.88 -12.12
CA ALA A 261 11.13 25.97 -12.81
C ALA A 261 11.29 24.51 -12.31
N THR A 262 12.54 24.07 -12.09
CA THR A 262 12.84 22.72 -11.58
C THR A 262 12.28 22.54 -10.17
N LEU A 263 12.49 23.48 -9.26
CA LEU A 263 11.92 23.48 -7.92
C LEU A 263 10.39 23.47 -7.95
N PHE A 264 9.78 24.24 -8.84
CA PHE A 264 8.33 24.24 -8.98
C PHE A 264 7.79 22.88 -9.42
N ILE A 265 8.41 22.26 -10.43
CA ILE A 265 8.03 20.92 -10.93
C ILE A 265 8.18 19.88 -9.82
N GLU A 266 9.29 19.92 -9.10
CA GLU A 266 9.56 19.03 -7.96
C GLU A 266 8.47 19.17 -6.90
N LYS A 267 8.11 20.38 -6.49
CA LYS A 267 7.03 20.64 -5.53
C LYS A 267 5.68 20.11 -5.97
N VAL A 268 5.32 20.32 -7.21
CA VAL A 268 4.07 19.78 -7.79
C VAL A 268 4.07 18.25 -7.71
N GLN A 269 5.19 17.62 -8.04
CA GLN A 269 5.35 16.16 -7.96
C GLN A 269 5.23 15.65 -6.52
N THR A 270 5.91 16.27 -5.56
CA THR A 270 5.87 15.89 -4.14
C THR A 270 4.47 16.04 -3.57
N ILE A 271 3.76 17.13 -3.86
CA ILE A 271 2.37 17.34 -3.45
C ILE A 271 1.45 16.27 -4.06
N TYR A 272 1.61 15.98 -5.35
CA TYR A 272 0.83 14.94 -6.02
C TYR A 272 0.99 13.57 -5.34
N HIS A 273 2.23 13.15 -5.13
CA HIS A 273 2.52 11.86 -4.49
C HIS A 273 2.01 11.82 -3.05
N ALA A 274 2.27 12.88 -2.26
CA ALA A 274 1.82 12.95 -0.88
C ALA A 274 0.29 12.84 -0.77
N LYS A 275 -0.47 13.55 -1.63
CA LYS A 275 -1.93 13.43 -1.72
C LYS A 275 -2.39 12.04 -2.16
N HIS A 276 -1.59 11.34 -2.96
CA HIS A 276 -1.94 9.99 -3.41
C HIS A 276 -1.69 8.94 -2.31
N TYR A 277 -0.61 9.11 -1.54
CA TYR A 277 -0.25 8.18 -0.46
C TYR A 277 -1.20 8.24 0.75
N VAL A 278 -1.89 9.36 1.00
CA VAL A 278 -2.90 9.42 2.07
C VAL A 278 -4.11 8.52 1.80
N ASN A 279 -4.37 8.16 0.53
CA ASN A 279 -5.40 7.20 0.15
C ASN A 279 -5.09 5.75 0.61
N GLU A 280 -3.92 5.51 1.20
CA GLU A 280 -3.65 4.27 1.92
C GLU A 280 -4.34 4.22 3.29
N TYR A 281 -4.93 5.31 3.79
CA TYR A 281 -5.61 5.39 5.09
C TYR A 281 -4.75 4.90 6.26
N ILE A 282 -3.52 5.43 6.36
CA ILE A 282 -2.62 5.14 7.47
C ILE A 282 -3.06 5.95 8.70
N PRO A 283 -3.30 5.33 9.86
CA PRO A 283 -3.67 6.03 11.08
C PRO A 283 -2.60 7.06 11.50
N VAL A 284 -3.03 8.20 12.03
CA VAL A 284 -2.14 9.22 12.61
C VAL A 284 -1.51 8.66 13.89
N ASP A 285 -2.34 8.14 14.79
CA ASP A 285 -1.89 7.42 15.96
C ASP A 285 -1.70 5.92 15.61
N ARG A 286 -0.50 5.40 15.85
CA ARG A 286 -0.16 4.00 15.61
C ARG A 286 -0.39 3.11 16.84
N ASN A 287 -0.62 3.70 17.99
CA ASN A 287 -0.81 3.01 19.27
C ASN A 287 -2.29 2.85 19.64
N PHE A 288 -3.20 3.00 18.67
CA PHE A 288 -4.61 2.80 18.94
C PHE A 288 -4.88 1.35 19.40
N MET A 289 -5.63 1.22 20.48
CA MET A 289 -6.11 -0.10 20.88
C MET A 289 -7.31 -0.52 20.04
N PRO A 290 -7.39 -1.79 19.59
CA PRO A 290 -8.58 -2.30 18.94
C PRO A 290 -9.77 -2.23 19.90
N ILE A 291 -10.93 -1.86 19.40
CA ILE A 291 -12.17 -2.02 20.14
C ILE A 291 -12.51 -3.51 20.03
N THR A 292 -12.39 -4.23 21.13
CA THR A 292 -12.92 -5.60 21.23
C THR A 292 -14.42 -5.49 20.91
N ALA A 293 -14.88 -6.26 19.91
CA ALA A 293 -16.30 -6.35 19.65
C ALA A 293 -17.00 -6.75 20.95
N PRO A 294 -18.14 -6.13 21.31
CA PRO A 294 -18.92 -6.65 22.43
C PRO A 294 -19.30 -8.09 22.10
N ALA A 295 -19.08 -8.97 23.08
CA ALA A 295 -19.32 -10.40 23.02
C ALA A 295 -20.79 -10.72 22.71
#